data_abacb3c920335d9c9a8c1a742950affa
#
_entry.id   abacb3c920335d9c9a8c1a742950affa
#
_cell.length_a   1.000
_cell.length_b   1.000
_cell.length_c   1.000
_cell.angle_alpha   90.00
_cell.angle_beta   90.00
_cell.angle_gamma   90.00
#
_symmetry.space_group_name_H-M   'P 1'
#
loop_
_entity.id
_entity.type
_entity.pdbx_description
1 polymer ?
#
loop_
_entity_poly.entity_id
_entity_poly.type
_entity_poly.pdbx_seq_one_letter_code
_entity_poly.pdbx_strand_id
1 'polypeptide(L)'
;MTSNGNYHNNLRIWFDILTPKQIMFFKYFVEDLEESGHEIFCTGRDYREAIELAKIKKVRIKIVGKHGGKDRYEKLVASSVRIRKLADIINSFDPDLTVSFSSPEASRVSFGLGVKHYIFNDSPHALAVAKLSVPICDRLFCPWIIPYKAWLYLGINREK
;
A
#
# COMPACT_ATOMS: atom_id res chain seq x y z
N MET A 1 34.35 11.48 -24.14
CA MET A 1 33.73 11.95 -22.90
C MET A 1 32.23 11.76 -23.06
N THR A 2 31.72 10.62 -22.64
CA THR A 2 30.29 10.28 -22.73
C THR A 2 29.68 10.60 -21.37
N SER A 3 28.86 11.65 -21.34
CA SER A 3 28.07 12.01 -20.17
C SER A 3 27.00 10.93 -19.96
N ASN A 4 27.20 10.05 -18.99
CA ASN A 4 26.14 9.20 -18.47
C ASN A 4 25.13 10.11 -17.75
N GLY A 5 24.12 10.54 -18.48
CA GLY A 5 22.96 11.17 -17.89
C GLY A 5 22.17 10.13 -17.11
N ASN A 6 22.38 10.04 -15.78
CA ASN A 6 21.46 9.41 -14.88
C ASN A 6 20.17 10.22 -14.90
N TYR A 7 19.23 9.88 -15.78
CA TYR A 7 17.85 10.33 -15.69
C TYR A 7 17.23 9.58 -14.50
N HIS A 8 17.45 10.07 -13.28
CA HIS A 8 16.59 9.72 -12.16
C HIS A 8 15.22 10.33 -12.45
N ASN A 9 14.33 9.57 -13.07
CA ASN A 9 12.93 9.94 -13.14
C ASN A 9 12.40 9.95 -11.70
N ASN A 10 12.18 11.13 -11.13
CA ASN A 10 11.57 11.29 -9.83
C ASN A 10 10.15 10.76 -9.92
N LEU A 11 9.86 9.66 -9.24
CA LEU A 11 8.54 9.06 -9.18
C LEU A 11 7.72 9.67 -8.03
N ARG A 12 6.42 9.72 -8.24
CA ARG A 12 5.44 10.01 -7.21
C ARG A 12 4.90 8.70 -6.70
N ILE A 13 5.17 8.37 -5.44
CA ILE A 13 4.86 7.05 -4.88
C ILE A 13 3.91 7.20 -3.70
N TRP A 14 2.77 6.53 -3.78
CA TRP A 14 1.81 6.44 -2.70
C TRP A 14 2.02 5.18 -1.86
N PHE A 15 2.25 5.36 -0.57
CA PHE A 15 2.27 4.28 0.42
C PHE A 15 0.97 4.28 1.24
N ASP A 16 0.28 3.12 1.34
CA ASP A 16 -0.85 2.95 2.25
C ASP A 16 -0.47 2.06 3.43
N ILE A 17 -0.36 2.66 4.61
CA ILE A 17 0.25 2.09 5.82
C ILE A 17 -0.79 2.03 6.93
N LEU A 18 -1.30 0.85 7.28
CA LEU A 18 -2.48 0.67 8.12
C LEU A 18 -2.21 0.27 9.56
N THR A 19 -1.04 -0.28 9.86
CA THR A 19 -0.74 -0.91 11.15
C THR A 19 0.68 -0.56 11.64
N PRO A 20 0.96 -0.70 12.96
CA PRO A 20 2.29 -0.50 13.50
C PRO A 20 3.38 -1.35 12.85
N LYS A 21 3.08 -2.63 12.55
CA LYS A 21 3.98 -3.52 11.80
C LYS A 21 4.39 -2.92 10.46
N GLN A 22 3.43 -2.36 9.73
CA GLN A 22 3.67 -1.78 8.41
C GLN A 22 4.49 -0.49 8.47
N ILE A 23 4.33 0.32 9.53
CA ILE A 23 5.18 1.48 9.77
C ILE A 23 6.64 1.06 9.91
N MET A 24 6.90 0.05 10.75
CA MET A 24 8.25 -0.47 10.96
C MET A 24 8.83 -1.09 9.68
N PHE A 25 7.98 -1.72 8.87
CA PHE A 25 8.40 -2.34 7.62
C PHE A 25 8.74 -1.31 6.54
N PHE A 26 7.89 -0.29 6.35
CA PHE A 26 8.05 0.67 5.26
C PHE A 26 8.91 1.89 5.60
N LYS A 27 9.18 2.16 6.88
CA LYS A 27 9.92 3.35 7.29
C LYS A 27 11.21 3.57 6.48
N TYR A 28 12.05 2.56 6.40
CA TYR A 28 13.34 2.67 5.70
C TYR A 28 13.16 2.74 4.18
N PHE A 29 12.17 2.07 3.60
CA PHE A 29 11.83 2.23 2.18
C PHE A 29 11.43 3.67 1.86
N VAL A 30 10.61 4.27 2.71
CA VAL A 30 10.16 5.67 2.55
C VAL A 30 11.35 6.62 2.64
N GLU A 31 12.19 6.46 3.65
CA GLU A 31 13.39 7.29 3.86
C GLU A 31 14.36 7.18 2.66
N ASP A 32 14.72 5.97 2.24
CA ASP A 32 15.66 5.74 1.13
C ASP A 32 15.12 6.29 -0.21
N LEU A 33 13.82 6.19 -0.45
CA LEU A 33 13.19 6.71 -1.65
C LEU A 33 13.09 8.25 -1.64
N GLU A 34 12.78 8.87 -0.49
CA GLU A 34 12.81 10.33 -0.33
C GLU A 34 14.24 10.87 -0.54
N GLU A 35 15.26 10.22 0.03
CA GLU A 35 16.67 10.57 -0.16
C GLU A 35 17.13 10.40 -1.62
N SER A 36 16.54 9.45 -2.34
CA SER A 36 16.77 9.24 -3.78
C SER A 36 16.02 10.24 -4.67
N GLY A 37 15.27 11.18 -4.09
CA GLY A 37 14.59 12.26 -4.80
C GLY A 37 13.17 11.93 -5.27
N HIS A 38 12.57 10.82 -4.83
CA HIS A 38 11.18 10.51 -5.12
C HIS A 38 10.22 11.31 -4.24
N GLU A 39 9.04 11.65 -4.77
CA GLU A 39 7.97 12.29 -4.01
C GLU A 39 7.11 11.22 -3.35
N ILE A 40 7.17 11.14 -2.01
CA ILE A 40 6.48 10.11 -1.24
C ILE A 40 5.25 10.68 -0.54
N PHE A 41 4.12 10.00 -0.70
CA PHE A 41 2.88 10.32 -0.01
C PHE A 41 2.38 9.11 0.77
N CYS A 42 2.34 9.21 2.10
CA CYS A 42 1.87 8.12 2.95
C CYS A 42 0.45 8.41 3.46
N THR A 43 -0.43 7.43 3.35
CA THR A 43 -1.75 7.42 3.98
C THR A 43 -1.89 6.29 4.98
N GLY A 44 -2.75 6.48 5.97
CA GLY A 44 -3.11 5.46 6.93
C GLY A 44 -4.58 5.62 7.33
N ARG A 45 -5.06 4.77 8.23
CA ARG A 45 -6.38 4.92 8.84
C ARG A 45 -6.24 5.27 10.33
N ASP A 46 -7.31 5.80 10.90
CA ASP A 46 -7.36 6.05 12.35
C ASP A 46 -7.27 4.70 13.10
N TYR A 47 -6.07 4.44 13.59
CA TYR A 47 -5.69 3.31 14.41
C TYR A 47 -4.63 3.82 15.39
N ARG A 48 -5.03 3.97 16.67
CA ARG A 48 -4.29 4.71 17.70
C ARG A 48 -2.81 4.32 17.76
N GLU A 49 -2.52 3.04 17.87
CA GLU A 49 -1.15 2.52 18.02
C GLU A 49 -0.29 2.81 16.80
N ALA A 50 -0.88 2.82 15.61
CA ALA A 50 -0.18 3.17 14.37
C ALA A 50 0.15 4.67 14.33
N ILE A 51 -0.80 5.52 14.74
CA ILE A 51 -0.60 6.98 14.77
C ILE A 51 0.51 7.34 15.78
N GLU A 52 0.48 6.77 16.97
CA GLU A 52 1.49 6.99 18.00
C GLU A 52 2.88 6.54 17.54
N LEU A 53 2.96 5.35 16.94
CA LEU A 53 4.23 4.84 16.41
C LEU A 53 4.76 5.68 15.24
N ALA A 54 3.91 6.13 14.33
CA ALA A 54 4.29 7.00 13.22
C ALA A 54 4.95 8.29 13.73
N LYS A 55 4.37 8.90 14.78
CA LYS A 55 4.95 10.09 15.43
C LYS A 55 6.33 9.79 16.03
N ILE A 56 6.48 8.71 16.78
CA ILE A 56 7.74 8.30 17.40
C ILE A 56 8.81 8.04 16.32
N LYS A 57 8.42 7.38 15.22
CA LYS A 57 9.33 7.04 14.12
C LYS A 57 9.49 8.15 13.08
N LYS A 58 8.84 9.30 13.27
CA LYS A 58 8.88 10.46 12.37
C LYS A 58 8.42 10.18 10.95
N VAL A 59 7.54 9.17 10.76
CA VAL A 59 6.92 8.88 9.47
C VAL A 59 5.69 9.77 9.29
N ARG A 60 5.68 10.58 8.23
CA ARG A 60 4.57 11.49 7.93
C ARG A 60 3.43 10.73 7.26
N ILE A 61 2.33 10.50 7.98
CA ILE A 61 1.16 9.75 7.47
C ILE A 61 -0.08 10.65 7.55
N LYS A 62 -0.77 10.81 6.42
CA LYS A 62 -2.10 11.42 6.37
C LYS A 62 -3.15 10.39 6.76
N ILE A 63 -3.88 10.67 7.83
CA ILE A 63 -4.95 9.77 8.29
C ILE A 63 -6.21 9.98 7.45
N VAL A 64 -6.68 8.88 6.82
CA VAL A 64 -7.86 8.83 5.97
C VAL A 64 -8.75 7.67 6.41
N GLY A 65 -9.94 7.99 6.93
CA GLY A 65 -10.90 7.01 7.43
C GLY A 65 -10.50 6.39 8.76
N LYS A 66 -11.32 5.47 9.23
CA LYS A 66 -11.16 4.75 10.50
C LYS A 66 -11.29 3.24 10.33
N HIS A 67 -10.88 2.49 11.33
CA HIS A 67 -11.14 1.05 11.40
C HIS A 67 -12.62 0.80 11.74
N GLY A 68 -13.28 -0.10 11.00
CA GLY A 68 -14.71 -0.39 11.16
C GLY A 68 -15.05 -1.33 12.34
N GLY A 69 -14.17 -1.46 13.34
CA GLY A 69 -14.43 -2.30 14.53
C GLY A 69 -14.46 -3.80 14.24
N LYS A 70 -15.33 -4.53 14.94
CA LYS A 70 -15.45 -6.00 14.83
C LYS A 70 -16.57 -6.43 13.88
N ASP A 71 -17.61 -5.63 13.76
CA ASP A 71 -18.78 -5.92 12.93
C ASP A 71 -18.45 -5.91 11.43
N ARG A 72 -19.05 -6.81 10.67
CA ARG A 72 -18.79 -6.95 9.22
C ARG A 72 -19.38 -5.80 8.41
N TYR A 73 -20.59 -5.38 8.76
CA TYR A 73 -21.27 -4.28 8.08
C TYR A 73 -20.53 -2.97 8.32
N GLU A 74 -20.15 -2.69 9.57
CA GLU A 74 -19.37 -1.50 9.94
C GLU A 74 -18.01 -1.46 9.24
N LYS A 75 -17.33 -2.63 9.11
CA LYS A 75 -16.10 -2.73 8.31
C LYS A 75 -16.31 -2.39 6.85
N LEU A 76 -17.40 -2.89 6.25
CA LEU A 76 -17.74 -2.61 4.85
C LEU A 76 -18.02 -1.13 4.65
N VAL A 77 -18.83 -0.52 5.51
CA VAL A 77 -19.15 0.91 5.47
C VAL A 77 -17.88 1.76 5.63
N ALA A 78 -17.06 1.46 6.64
CA ALA A 78 -15.82 2.20 6.89
C ALA A 78 -14.84 2.10 5.69
N SER A 79 -14.72 0.91 5.08
CA SER A 79 -13.92 0.68 3.89
C SER A 79 -14.44 1.48 2.68
N SER A 80 -15.75 1.46 2.44
CA SER A 80 -16.38 2.20 1.34
C SER A 80 -16.19 3.71 1.47
N VAL A 81 -16.36 4.26 2.66
CA VAL A 81 -16.11 5.67 2.96
C VAL A 81 -14.63 6.02 2.76
N ARG A 82 -13.73 5.11 3.17
CA ARG A 82 -12.30 5.32 2.99
C ARG A 82 -11.89 5.30 1.52
N ILE A 83 -12.39 4.34 0.74
CA ILE A 83 -12.16 4.26 -0.71
C ILE A 83 -12.55 5.57 -1.38
N ARG A 84 -13.74 6.11 -1.09
CA ARG A 84 -14.20 7.38 -1.66
C ARG A 84 -13.24 8.54 -1.36
N LYS A 85 -12.82 8.68 -0.09
CA LYS A 85 -11.89 9.75 0.32
C LYS A 85 -10.50 9.58 -0.31
N LEU A 86 -9.99 8.35 -0.38
CA LEU A 86 -8.73 8.05 -1.02
C LEU A 86 -8.78 8.34 -2.52
N ALA A 87 -9.88 8.00 -3.20
CA ALA A 87 -10.01 8.27 -4.63
C ALA A 87 -9.81 9.76 -4.95
N ASP A 88 -10.44 10.66 -4.20
CA ASP A 88 -10.30 12.10 -4.38
C ASP A 88 -8.85 12.58 -4.11
N ILE A 89 -8.24 12.09 -3.03
CA ILE A 89 -6.88 12.48 -2.61
C ILE A 89 -5.83 11.94 -3.61
N ILE A 90 -5.94 10.68 -3.98
CA ILE A 90 -4.95 10.01 -4.83
C ILE A 90 -5.06 10.44 -6.28
N ASN A 91 -6.28 10.70 -6.77
CA ASN A 91 -6.45 11.34 -8.07
C ASN A 91 -5.77 12.72 -8.14
N SER A 92 -5.82 13.50 -7.05
CA SER A 92 -5.12 14.80 -6.99
C SER A 92 -3.61 14.66 -6.81
N PHE A 93 -3.15 13.62 -6.12
CA PHE A 93 -1.72 13.34 -5.97
C PHE A 93 -1.12 12.77 -7.25
N ASP A 94 -1.88 12.04 -8.06
CA ASP A 94 -1.50 11.45 -9.35
C ASP A 94 -0.19 10.63 -9.26
N PRO A 95 -0.17 9.52 -8.50
CA PRO A 95 1.05 8.73 -8.32
C PRO A 95 1.37 7.84 -9.52
N ASP A 96 2.66 7.63 -9.77
CA ASP A 96 3.18 6.65 -10.74
C ASP A 96 3.07 5.22 -10.21
N LEU A 97 3.13 5.06 -8.88
CA LEU A 97 3.15 3.78 -8.21
C LEU A 97 2.45 3.85 -6.84
N THR A 98 1.66 2.84 -6.55
CA THR A 98 1.15 2.57 -5.20
C THR A 98 1.91 1.40 -4.57
N VAL A 99 2.22 1.52 -3.29
CA VAL A 99 2.81 0.45 -2.48
C VAL A 99 1.97 0.24 -1.23
N SER A 100 1.64 -1.01 -0.92
CA SER A 100 0.93 -1.32 0.34
C SER A 100 1.26 -2.71 0.87
N PHE A 101 0.90 -2.96 2.13
CA PHE A 101 0.91 -4.31 2.68
C PHE A 101 -0.49 -4.90 2.57
N SER A 102 -0.90 -5.22 1.32
CA SER A 102 -2.21 -5.77 0.94
C SER A 102 -3.41 -4.98 1.49
N SER A 103 -3.39 -3.66 1.31
CA SER A 103 -4.56 -2.83 1.63
C SER A 103 -5.66 -3.02 0.58
N PRO A 104 -6.86 -3.53 0.94
CA PRO A 104 -7.98 -3.65 0.00
C PRO A 104 -8.42 -2.30 -0.57
N GLU A 105 -8.43 -1.26 0.25
CA GLU A 105 -8.81 0.08 -0.18
C GLU A 105 -7.81 0.67 -1.17
N ALA A 106 -6.50 0.54 -0.90
CA ALA A 106 -5.47 0.98 -1.84
C ALA A 106 -5.54 0.18 -3.15
N SER A 107 -5.72 -1.14 -3.08
CA SER A 107 -5.88 -1.99 -4.26
C SER A 107 -7.06 -1.54 -5.12
N ARG A 108 -8.22 -1.26 -4.51
CA ARG A 108 -9.40 -0.81 -5.24
C ARG A 108 -9.20 0.56 -5.87
N VAL A 109 -8.58 1.49 -5.17
CA VAL A 109 -8.33 2.86 -5.66
C VAL A 109 -7.32 2.83 -6.80
N SER A 110 -6.18 2.17 -6.62
CA SER A 110 -5.13 2.07 -7.64
C SER A 110 -5.66 1.42 -8.92
N PHE A 111 -6.35 0.28 -8.79
CA PHE A 111 -6.96 -0.40 -9.94
C PHE A 111 -7.99 0.52 -10.66
N GLY A 112 -8.80 1.26 -9.90
CA GLY A 112 -9.81 2.15 -10.46
C GLY A 112 -9.25 3.39 -11.17
N LEU A 113 -8.10 3.88 -10.73
CA LEU A 113 -7.40 5.03 -11.31
C LEU A 113 -6.34 4.63 -12.36
N GLY A 114 -6.12 3.32 -12.58
CA GLY A 114 -5.10 2.84 -13.52
C GLY A 114 -3.66 3.01 -13.02
N VAL A 115 -3.47 3.17 -11.71
CA VAL A 115 -2.15 3.30 -11.08
C VAL A 115 -1.57 1.93 -10.79
N LYS A 116 -0.31 1.69 -11.15
CA LYS A 116 0.40 0.44 -10.81
C LYS A 116 0.42 0.22 -9.31
N HIS A 117 0.18 -1.02 -8.88
CA HIS A 117 0.14 -1.36 -7.47
C HIS A 117 1.04 -2.54 -7.14
N TYR A 118 2.06 -2.30 -6.33
CA TYR A 118 2.95 -3.31 -5.76
C TYR A 118 2.53 -3.61 -4.33
N ILE A 119 2.28 -4.88 -4.03
CA ILE A 119 1.85 -5.29 -2.70
C ILE A 119 2.86 -6.23 -2.04
N PHE A 120 2.98 -6.08 -0.74
CA PHE A 120 3.63 -7.04 0.15
C PHE A 120 2.56 -7.87 0.84
N ASN A 121 2.77 -9.17 0.98
CA ASN A 121 1.88 -10.05 1.74
C ASN A 121 2.64 -11.25 2.30
N ASP A 122 2.46 -11.50 3.59
CA ASP A 122 3.03 -12.65 4.31
C ASP A 122 1.97 -13.65 4.79
N SER A 123 0.71 -13.44 4.42
CA SER A 123 -0.42 -14.16 5.01
C SER A 123 -1.44 -14.60 3.94
N PRO A 124 -1.10 -15.58 3.09
CA PRO A 124 -2.01 -16.09 2.06
C PRO A 124 -3.34 -16.61 2.64
N HIS A 125 -3.33 -17.08 3.89
CA HIS A 125 -4.52 -17.58 4.60
C HIS A 125 -5.49 -16.47 5.07
N ALA A 126 -5.07 -15.21 5.09
CA ALA A 126 -5.93 -14.06 5.42
C ALA A 126 -6.88 -13.74 4.24
N LEU A 127 -7.80 -14.65 3.93
CA LEU A 127 -8.59 -14.68 2.69
C LEU A 127 -9.36 -13.37 2.42
N ALA A 128 -9.90 -12.74 3.46
CA ALA A 128 -10.68 -11.51 3.31
C ALA A 128 -9.83 -10.35 2.75
N VAL A 129 -8.56 -10.28 3.13
CA VAL A 129 -7.62 -9.28 2.63
C VAL A 129 -7.01 -9.74 1.30
N ALA A 130 -6.52 -10.97 1.25
CA ALA A 130 -5.83 -11.50 0.09
C ALA A 130 -6.69 -11.49 -1.17
N LYS A 131 -7.97 -11.90 -1.08
CA LYS A 131 -8.91 -11.90 -2.22
C LYS A 131 -9.28 -10.51 -2.74
N LEU A 132 -9.17 -9.49 -1.91
CA LEU A 132 -9.50 -8.10 -2.28
C LEU A 132 -8.28 -7.29 -2.73
N SER A 133 -7.07 -7.85 -2.66
CA SER A 133 -5.85 -7.15 -3.03
C SER A 133 -5.00 -7.90 -4.06
N VAL A 134 -4.70 -9.17 -3.81
CA VAL A 134 -3.75 -9.96 -4.61
C VAL A 134 -4.17 -10.13 -6.08
N PRO A 135 -5.43 -10.45 -6.43
CA PRO A 135 -5.83 -10.65 -7.83
C PRO A 135 -5.62 -9.44 -8.73
N ILE A 136 -5.72 -8.24 -8.17
CA ILE A 136 -5.72 -6.97 -8.91
C ILE A 136 -4.42 -6.16 -8.75
N CYS A 137 -3.38 -6.73 -8.14
CA CYS A 137 -2.06 -6.09 -8.08
C CYS A 137 -1.22 -6.36 -9.33
N ASP A 138 -0.26 -5.49 -9.60
CA ASP A 138 0.72 -5.68 -10.69
C ASP A 138 1.90 -6.54 -10.25
N ARG A 139 2.29 -6.45 -8.97
CA ARG A 139 3.36 -7.26 -8.37
C ARG A 139 3.03 -7.64 -6.95
N LEU A 140 3.30 -8.90 -6.61
CA LEU A 140 3.23 -9.44 -5.26
C LEU A 140 4.62 -9.76 -4.74
N PHE A 141 4.99 -9.15 -3.62
CA PHE A 141 6.19 -9.48 -2.86
C PHE A 141 5.81 -10.29 -1.62
N CYS A 142 6.38 -11.46 -1.47
CA CYS A 142 6.14 -12.32 -0.31
C CYS A 142 7.45 -12.90 0.22
N PRO A 143 7.51 -13.31 1.50
CA PRO A 143 8.67 -14.03 2.02
C PRO A 143 8.95 -15.29 1.20
N TRP A 144 10.21 -15.53 0.88
CA TRP A 144 10.64 -16.68 0.06
C TRP A 144 10.22 -18.05 0.63
N ILE A 145 10.02 -18.13 1.95
CA ILE A 145 9.58 -19.33 2.65
C ILE A 145 8.11 -19.71 2.30
N ILE A 146 7.31 -18.76 1.83
CA ILE A 146 5.93 -19.02 1.41
C ILE A 146 5.96 -19.52 -0.02
N PRO A 147 5.59 -20.80 -0.27
CA PRO A 147 5.71 -21.36 -1.60
C PRO A 147 4.74 -20.69 -2.58
N TYR A 148 5.17 -20.50 -3.81
CA TYR A 148 4.36 -19.91 -4.89
C TYR A 148 2.94 -20.50 -4.99
N LYS A 149 2.81 -21.84 -4.83
CA LYS A 149 1.51 -22.53 -4.87
C LYS A 149 0.49 -22.02 -3.85
N ALA A 150 0.94 -21.37 -2.76
CA ALA A 150 0.03 -20.77 -1.77
C ALA A 150 -0.74 -19.56 -2.33
N TRP A 151 -0.36 -19.03 -3.48
CA TRP A 151 -0.95 -17.85 -4.12
C TRP A 151 -1.75 -18.18 -5.38
N LEU A 152 -1.63 -19.42 -5.93
CA LEU A 152 -2.26 -19.81 -7.19
C LEU A 152 -3.79 -19.64 -7.19
N TYR A 153 -4.44 -19.95 -6.07
CA TYR A 153 -5.90 -19.80 -5.94
C TYR A 153 -6.38 -18.34 -5.98
N LEU A 154 -5.46 -17.37 -5.89
CA LEU A 154 -5.72 -15.94 -6.04
C LEU A 154 -5.44 -15.42 -7.46
N GLY A 155 -5.20 -16.31 -8.42
CA GLY A 155 -4.93 -15.94 -9.81
C GLY A 155 -3.53 -15.37 -10.06
N ILE A 156 -2.59 -15.59 -9.14
CA ILE A 156 -1.18 -15.19 -9.33
C ILE A 156 -0.53 -16.15 -10.31
N ASN A 157 0.14 -15.62 -11.33
CA ASN A 157 1.06 -16.34 -12.22
C ASN A 157 2.52 -15.94 -11.89
N ARG A 158 3.50 -16.62 -12.52
CA ARG A 158 4.93 -16.38 -12.27
C ARG A 158 5.44 -14.99 -12.73
N GLU A 159 4.63 -14.26 -13.46
CA GLU A 159 4.97 -12.93 -13.98
C GLU A 159 4.59 -11.81 -13.00
N LYS A 160 3.74 -12.09 -12.02
CA LYS A 160 3.35 -11.18 -10.94
C LYS A 160 4.16 -11.44 -9.67
#